data_5f392d58a701546bbb14e59ded3d6037
#
_entry.id   5f392d58a701546bbb14e59ded3d6037
#
_cell.length_a   1.000
_cell.length_b   1.000
_cell.length_c   1.000
_cell.angle_alpha   90.00
_cell.angle_beta   90.00
_cell.angle_gamma   90.00
#
_symmetry.space_group_name_H-M   'P 1'
#
loop_
_entity.id
_entity.type
_entity.pdbx_description
1 polymer ?
#
loop_
_entity_poly.entity_id
_entity_poly.type
_entity_poly.pdbx_seq_one_letter_code
_entity_poly.pdbx_strand_id
1 'polypeptide(L)'
;DASCPDLERDLPRLRGNYMGMIRLIDDQIKRLVEELKEKGLFEKTIIVVLSDHGDYCGEYGLIRKGVGLSESLTRIPMVWAGYQIKKQPKAIDAHVSLADLFPTFCTAIGDSIPVGVQGRSLWPMLTGKEYPKEEFSSVVVQLGFGGEDVPLDDSLTFEQEGALGPNKVAHFDELN
;
A
#
# COMPACT_ATOMS: atom_id res chain seq x y z
N ASP A 1 19.40 -19.18 -0.13
CA ASP A 1 19.75 -18.97 1.27
C ASP A 1 19.63 -17.46 1.57
N ALA A 2 18.54 -17.07 2.20
CA ALA A 2 18.27 -15.68 2.53
C ALA A 2 19.03 -15.20 3.79
N SER A 3 19.89 -16.02 4.34
CA SER A 3 20.71 -15.65 5.49
C SER A 3 21.82 -14.70 5.01
N CYS A 4 21.68 -13.44 5.35
CA CYS A 4 22.78 -12.48 5.29
C CYS A 4 23.55 -12.60 6.61
N PRO A 5 24.69 -13.30 6.64
CA PRO A 5 25.39 -13.61 7.91
C PRO A 5 25.89 -12.37 8.65
N ASP A 6 25.96 -11.24 7.95
CA ASP A 6 26.40 -9.95 8.48
C ASP A 6 25.27 -8.93 8.61
N LEU A 7 24.01 -9.37 8.56
CA LEU A 7 22.86 -8.47 8.52
C LEU A 7 22.87 -7.46 9.68
N GLU A 8 23.08 -7.92 10.90
CA GLU A 8 23.09 -7.04 12.08
C GLU A 8 24.14 -5.94 11.98
N ARG A 9 25.34 -6.28 11.48
CA ARG A 9 26.43 -5.32 11.27
C ARG A 9 26.07 -4.30 10.17
N ASP A 10 25.48 -4.75 9.08
CA ASP A 10 25.23 -3.92 7.90
C ASP A 10 23.87 -3.20 7.94
N LEU A 11 23.00 -3.58 8.89
CA LEU A 11 21.63 -3.04 9.02
C LEU A 11 21.57 -1.51 9.15
N PRO A 12 22.41 -0.82 9.96
CA PRO A 12 22.40 0.63 10.05
C PRO A 12 22.69 1.30 8.70
N ARG A 13 23.61 0.74 7.92
CA ARG A 13 23.94 1.25 6.58
C ARG A 13 22.82 1.00 5.59
N LEU A 14 22.19 -0.18 5.63
CA LEU A 14 21.04 -0.52 4.80
C LEU A 14 19.88 0.46 5.05
N ARG A 15 19.52 0.65 6.32
CA ARG A 15 18.47 1.59 6.73
C ARG A 15 18.80 3.03 6.35
N GLY A 16 20.05 3.45 6.51
CA GLY A 16 20.52 4.75 6.08
C GLY A 16 20.34 4.98 4.57
N ASN A 17 20.71 4.00 3.75
CA ASN A 17 20.52 4.05 2.31
C ASN A 17 19.01 4.10 1.93
N TYR A 18 18.18 3.28 2.60
CA TYR A 18 16.73 3.27 2.38
C TYR A 18 16.11 4.64 2.70
N MET A 19 16.45 5.22 3.83
CA MET A 19 16.00 6.58 4.20
C MET A 19 16.51 7.64 3.23
N GLY A 20 17.72 7.48 2.70
CA GLY A 20 18.27 8.35 1.65
C GLY A 20 17.47 8.31 0.36
N MET A 21 17.01 7.12 -0.06
CA MET A 21 16.11 6.95 -1.22
C MET A 21 14.75 7.61 -0.98
N ILE A 22 14.16 7.42 0.20
CA ILE A 22 12.90 8.08 0.57
C ILE A 22 13.07 9.61 0.50
N ARG A 23 14.17 10.14 1.03
CA ARG A 23 14.46 11.58 1.00
C ARG A 23 14.59 12.10 -0.43
N LEU A 24 15.27 11.35 -1.31
CA LEU A 24 15.40 11.72 -2.72
C LEU A 24 14.02 11.81 -3.40
N ILE A 25 13.14 10.82 -3.15
CA ILE A 25 11.77 10.81 -3.70
C ILE A 25 10.98 12.00 -3.15
N ASP A 26 11.04 12.27 -1.84
CA ASP A 26 10.36 13.39 -1.20
C ASP A 26 10.76 14.74 -1.83
N ASP A 27 12.06 14.94 -2.05
CA ASP A 27 12.58 16.15 -2.70
C ASP A 27 12.05 16.29 -4.15
N GLN A 28 11.86 15.20 -4.92
CA GLN A 28 11.27 15.27 -6.26
C GLN A 28 9.76 15.55 -6.20
N ILE A 29 9.04 14.93 -5.28
CA ILE A 29 7.61 15.22 -5.06
C ILE A 29 7.42 16.69 -4.71
N LYS A 30 8.27 17.22 -3.82
CA LYS A 30 8.24 18.63 -3.45
C LYS A 30 8.38 19.53 -4.70
N ARG A 31 9.38 19.28 -5.54
CA ARG A 31 9.60 20.05 -6.79
C ARG A 31 8.39 19.98 -7.71
N LEU A 32 7.79 18.79 -7.89
CA LEU A 32 6.58 18.63 -8.69
C LEU A 32 5.41 19.46 -8.14
N VAL A 33 5.20 19.41 -6.83
CA VAL A 33 4.10 20.15 -6.18
C VAL A 33 4.32 21.67 -6.28
N GLU A 34 5.56 22.14 -6.11
CA GLU A 34 5.90 23.56 -6.25
C GLU A 34 5.64 24.05 -7.70
N GLU A 35 6.06 23.30 -8.70
CA GLU A 35 5.80 23.60 -10.10
C GLU A 35 4.30 23.66 -10.44
N LEU A 36 3.51 22.71 -9.92
CA LEU A 36 2.06 22.73 -10.10
C LEU A 36 1.41 23.95 -9.46
N LYS A 37 1.91 24.38 -8.30
CA LYS A 37 1.43 25.60 -7.63
C LYS A 37 1.78 26.86 -8.40
N GLU A 38 3.03 26.99 -8.86
CA GLU A 38 3.49 28.12 -9.65
C GLU A 38 2.70 28.29 -10.96
N LYS A 39 2.31 27.17 -11.58
CA LYS A 39 1.48 27.17 -12.80
C LYS A 39 -0.02 27.31 -12.54
N GLY A 40 -0.47 27.38 -11.29
CA GLY A 40 -1.89 27.43 -10.95
C GLY A 40 -2.66 26.16 -11.30
N LEU A 41 -1.96 25.02 -11.35
CA LEU A 41 -2.53 23.71 -11.70
C LEU A 41 -2.80 22.84 -10.47
N PHE A 42 -2.25 23.16 -9.31
CA PHE A 42 -2.38 22.34 -8.10
C PHE A 42 -3.84 22.07 -7.73
N GLU A 43 -4.68 23.11 -7.73
CA GLU A 43 -6.11 23.01 -7.41
C GLU A 43 -6.95 22.35 -8.52
N LYS A 44 -6.33 21.96 -9.63
CA LYS A 44 -6.96 21.27 -10.77
C LYS A 44 -6.41 19.87 -10.96
N THR A 45 -5.49 19.44 -10.12
CA THR A 45 -4.77 18.16 -10.23
C THR A 45 -4.98 17.33 -8.97
N ILE A 46 -5.35 16.08 -9.11
CA ILE A 46 -5.31 15.10 -8.02
C ILE A 46 -3.90 14.52 -7.99
N ILE A 47 -3.26 14.62 -6.85
CA ILE A 47 -1.93 14.04 -6.61
C ILE A 47 -2.09 12.88 -5.63
N VAL A 48 -1.59 11.72 -6.02
CA VAL A 48 -1.55 10.53 -5.15
C VAL A 48 -0.11 10.06 -5.04
N VAL A 49 0.37 9.95 -3.81
CA VAL A 49 1.68 9.35 -3.50
C VAL A 49 1.42 8.07 -2.73
N LEU A 50 1.90 6.97 -3.27
CA LEU A 50 1.73 5.65 -2.69
C LEU A 50 2.91 4.74 -3.03
N SER A 51 2.98 3.56 -2.42
CA SER A 51 3.85 2.46 -2.83
C SER A 51 3.00 1.27 -3.28
N ASP A 52 3.56 0.40 -4.10
CA ASP A 52 2.96 -0.88 -4.50
C ASP A 52 3.05 -1.92 -3.38
N HIS A 53 4.17 -1.92 -2.64
CA HIS A 53 4.43 -2.75 -1.46
C HIS A 53 5.48 -2.07 -0.59
N GLY A 54 5.71 -2.59 0.60
CA GLY A 54 6.84 -2.24 1.45
C GLY A 54 8.06 -3.12 1.20
N ASP A 55 9.10 -2.91 2.00
CA ASP A 55 10.32 -3.69 2.02
C ASP A 55 10.71 -4.04 3.45
N TYR A 56 11.30 -5.21 3.64
CA TYR A 56 12.00 -5.53 4.88
C TYR A 56 13.32 -4.77 4.97
N CYS A 57 13.54 -4.12 6.08
CA CYS A 57 14.78 -3.44 6.42
C CYS A 57 15.40 -4.02 7.69
N GLY A 58 15.37 -5.36 7.80
CA GLY A 58 15.86 -6.13 8.93
C GLY A 58 14.76 -6.72 9.82
N GLU A 59 13.50 -6.41 9.58
CA GLU A 59 12.38 -7.04 10.27
C GLU A 59 12.40 -8.54 9.97
N TYR A 60 12.22 -9.34 11.01
CA TYR A 60 12.29 -10.83 10.95
C TYR A 60 13.60 -11.38 10.39
N GLY A 61 14.72 -10.61 10.43
CA GLY A 61 15.97 -11.00 9.79
C GLY A 61 15.97 -10.94 8.26
N LEU A 62 14.95 -10.31 7.66
CA LEU A 62 14.76 -10.24 6.21
C LEU A 62 15.17 -8.88 5.65
N ILE A 63 15.49 -8.88 4.36
CA ILE A 63 15.77 -7.67 3.58
C ILE A 63 15.03 -7.73 2.23
N ARG A 64 14.73 -6.55 1.64
CA ARG A 64 13.98 -6.42 0.40
C ARG A 64 12.54 -6.91 0.56
N LYS A 65 11.93 -7.37 -0.53
CA LYS A 65 10.60 -7.98 -0.54
C LYS A 65 10.72 -9.49 -0.68
N GLY A 66 9.74 -10.20 -0.17
CA GLY A 66 9.62 -11.64 -0.29
C GLY A 66 8.16 -12.04 -0.38
N VAL A 67 7.92 -13.32 -0.25
CA VAL A 67 6.58 -13.90 -0.18
C VAL A 67 6.11 -13.77 1.27
N GLY A 68 5.15 -12.89 1.54
CA GLY A 68 4.64 -12.69 2.91
C GLY A 68 3.53 -11.66 2.98
N LEU A 69 2.77 -11.70 4.07
CA LEU A 69 1.66 -10.79 4.34
C LEU A 69 1.93 -9.92 5.58
N SER A 70 3.21 -9.74 5.95
CA SER A 70 3.58 -8.90 7.09
C SER A 70 3.24 -7.43 6.81
N GLU A 71 2.97 -6.67 7.87
CA GLU A 71 2.74 -5.22 7.76
C GLU A 71 3.92 -4.48 7.13
N SER A 72 5.15 -4.98 7.28
CA SER A 72 6.33 -4.39 6.61
C SER A 72 6.19 -4.35 5.09
N LEU A 73 5.41 -5.27 4.50
CA LEU A 73 5.16 -5.33 3.06
C LEU A 73 3.80 -4.75 2.67
N THR A 74 2.80 -4.85 3.53
CA THR A 74 1.40 -4.58 3.18
C THR A 74 0.91 -3.22 3.65
N ARG A 75 1.49 -2.68 4.75
CA ARG A 75 1.14 -1.35 5.25
C ARG A 75 1.95 -0.27 4.56
N ILE A 76 1.47 0.14 3.41
CA ILE A 76 2.09 1.14 2.55
C ILE A 76 1.56 2.55 2.80
N PRO A 77 2.35 3.60 2.52
CA PRO A 77 1.86 4.97 2.55
C PRO A 77 0.84 5.21 1.43
N MET A 78 -0.21 5.99 1.73
CA MET A 78 -1.14 6.51 0.74
C MET A 78 -1.49 7.95 1.10
N VAL A 79 -1.05 8.91 0.29
CA VAL A 79 -1.24 10.34 0.52
C VAL A 79 -1.94 10.96 -0.67
N TRP A 80 -3.00 11.72 -0.40
CA TRP A 80 -3.80 12.43 -1.40
C TRP A 80 -3.71 13.93 -1.22
N ALA A 81 -3.59 14.68 -2.31
CA ALA A 81 -3.54 16.15 -2.29
C ALA A 81 -4.12 16.74 -3.58
N GLY A 82 -4.39 18.05 -3.56
CA GLY A 82 -4.81 18.82 -4.73
C GLY A 82 -6.33 18.93 -4.87
N TYR A 83 -6.83 18.75 -6.09
CA TYR A 83 -8.22 19.02 -6.46
C TYR A 83 -9.24 18.42 -5.50
N GLN A 84 -10.03 19.28 -4.85
CA GLN A 84 -11.09 18.96 -3.90
C GLN A 84 -10.66 18.13 -2.66
N ILE A 85 -9.40 17.76 -2.53
CA ILE A 85 -8.92 16.99 -1.38
C ILE A 85 -8.86 17.90 -0.14
N LYS A 86 -9.60 17.55 0.90
CA LYS A 86 -9.60 18.29 2.16
C LYS A 86 -8.40 17.92 3.01
N LYS A 87 -7.64 18.94 3.42
CA LYS A 87 -6.56 18.75 4.39
C LYS A 87 -7.14 18.22 5.70
N GLN A 88 -6.64 17.10 6.16
CA GLN A 88 -6.99 16.51 7.43
C GLN A 88 -5.95 16.88 8.50
N PRO A 89 -6.35 17.13 9.75
CA PRO A 89 -5.43 17.46 10.84
C PRO A 89 -4.56 16.28 11.27
N LYS A 90 -5.02 15.04 10.97
CA LYS A 90 -4.35 13.77 11.26
C LYS A 90 -4.55 12.82 10.10
N ALA A 91 -3.76 11.75 10.08
CA ALA A 91 -4.02 10.63 9.20
C ALA A 91 -5.44 10.08 9.45
N ILE A 92 -6.09 9.63 8.39
CA ILE A 92 -7.40 8.99 8.49
C ILE A 92 -7.15 7.54 8.94
N ASP A 93 -7.79 7.17 10.03
CA ASP A 93 -7.72 5.84 10.61
C ASP A 93 -8.82 4.96 9.96
N ALA A 94 -8.52 4.50 8.76
CA ALA A 94 -9.40 3.65 7.95
C ALA A 94 -8.54 2.67 7.16
N HIS A 95 -8.99 1.43 7.08
CA HIS A 95 -8.32 0.41 6.28
C HIS A 95 -8.68 0.61 4.80
N VAL A 96 -7.69 0.95 4.01
CA VAL A 96 -7.81 1.22 2.58
C VAL A 96 -6.82 0.36 1.78
N SER A 97 -7.13 0.12 0.52
CA SER A 97 -6.36 -0.77 -0.35
C SER A 97 -6.03 -0.09 -1.67
N LEU A 98 -5.03 -0.60 -2.39
CA LEU A 98 -4.76 -0.20 -3.78
C LEU A 98 -5.93 -0.47 -4.71
N ALA A 99 -6.77 -1.48 -4.40
CA ALA A 99 -8.00 -1.76 -5.13
C ALA A 99 -9.00 -0.60 -5.08
N ASP A 100 -8.91 0.26 -4.05
CA ASP A 100 -9.79 1.41 -3.86
C ASP A 100 -9.45 2.60 -4.78
N LEU A 101 -8.29 2.59 -5.44
CA LEU A 101 -7.85 3.68 -6.33
C LEU A 101 -8.79 3.86 -7.51
N PHE A 102 -9.07 2.78 -8.24
CA PHE A 102 -9.87 2.84 -9.45
C PHE A 102 -11.29 3.36 -9.18
N PRO A 103 -12.08 2.81 -8.24
CA PRO A 103 -13.41 3.35 -7.94
C PRO A 103 -13.37 4.77 -7.38
N THR A 104 -12.27 5.16 -6.71
CA THR A 104 -12.09 6.54 -6.26
C THR A 104 -11.92 7.50 -7.43
N PHE A 105 -11.13 7.14 -8.44
CA PHE A 105 -10.98 7.97 -9.64
C PHE A 105 -12.28 8.04 -10.44
N CYS A 106 -13.02 6.95 -10.61
CA CYS A 106 -14.34 7.00 -11.23
C CYS A 106 -15.24 8.03 -10.55
N THR A 107 -15.34 7.96 -9.21
CA THR A 107 -16.15 8.91 -8.44
C THR A 107 -15.64 10.35 -8.57
N ALA A 108 -14.32 10.56 -8.58
CA ALA A 108 -13.70 11.88 -8.66
C ALA A 108 -14.01 12.60 -9.99
N ILE A 109 -14.09 11.86 -11.08
CA ILE A 109 -14.44 12.41 -12.42
C ILE A 109 -15.95 12.39 -12.71
N GLY A 110 -16.77 11.89 -11.77
CA GLY A 110 -18.23 11.82 -11.91
C GLY A 110 -18.71 10.66 -12.78
N ASP A 111 -17.89 9.63 -12.94
CA ASP A 111 -18.26 8.44 -13.70
C ASP A 111 -18.77 7.31 -12.77
N SER A 112 -19.49 6.36 -13.36
CA SER A 112 -19.99 5.19 -12.67
C SER A 112 -18.88 4.17 -12.41
N ILE A 113 -18.95 3.50 -11.26
CA ILE A 113 -18.03 2.39 -10.95
C ILE A 113 -18.54 1.15 -11.68
N PRO A 114 -17.75 0.51 -12.55
CA PRO A 114 -18.17 -0.68 -13.28
C PRO A 114 -18.53 -1.84 -12.36
N VAL A 115 -19.47 -2.67 -12.81
CA VAL A 115 -19.85 -3.90 -12.10
C VAL A 115 -18.63 -4.84 -12.01
N GLY A 116 -18.43 -5.45 -10.85
CA GLY A 116 -17.32 -6.38 -10.59
C GLY A 116 -16.06 -5.72 -10.01
N VAL A 117 -16.03 -4.38 -9.88
CA VAL A 117 -14.95 -3.69 -9.13
C VAL A 117 -15.12 -4.00 -7.64
N GLN A 118 -14.05 -4.51 -7.02
CA GLN A 118 -14.08 -4.95 -5.62
C GLN A 118 -13.64 -3.87 -4.63
N GLY A 119 -12.92 -2.85 -5.11
CA GLY A 119 -12.51 -1.72 -4.27
C GLY A 119 -13.68 -0.77 -3.96
N ARG A 120 -13.45 0.10 -2.99
CA ARG A 120 -14.43 1.09 -2.50
C ARG A 120 -13.95 2.50 -2.83
N SER A 121 -14.85 3.42 -3.15
CA SER A 121 -14.47 4.80 -3.39
C SER A 121 -14.08 5.52 -2.10
N LEU A 122 -12.86 6.02 -2.06
CA LEU A 122 -12.36 6.89 -0.97
C LEU A 122 -12.80 8.35 -1.14
N TRP A 123 -13.43 8.70 -2.27
CA TRP A 123 -13.72 10.09 -2.62
C TRP A 123 -14.56 10.86 -1.57
N PRO A 124 -15.61 10.29 -0.96
CA PRO A 124 -16.33 10.95 0.13
C PRO A 124 -15.41 11.28 1.31
N MET A 125 -14.61 10.31 1.76
CA MET A 125 -13.64 10.47 2.83
C MET A 125 -12.63 11.57 2.53
N LEU A 126 -12.04 11.57 1.34
CA LEU A 126 -11.03 12.52 0.89
C LEU A 126 -11.57 13.95 0.76
N THR A 127 -12.84 14.10 0.38
CA THR A 127 -13.52 15.39 0.25
C THR A 127 -14.21 15.86 1.53
N GLY A 128 -14.09 15.09 2.62
CA GLY A 128 -14.67 15.41 3.93
C GLY A 128 -16.18 15.28 3.99
N LYS A 129 -16.76 14.42 3.17
CA LYS A 129 -18.15 14.00 3.21
C LYS A 129 -18.30 12.80 4.13
N GLU A 130 -19.51 12.52 4.56
CA GLU A 130 -19.82 11.29 5.29
C GLU A 130 -19.57 10.06 4.42
N TYR A 131 -19.10 8.99 5.06
CA TYR A 131 -18.83 7.70 4.44
C TYR A 131 -19.14 6.57 5.44
N PRO A 132 -19.48 5.36 4.99
CA PRO A 132 -19.79 4.22 5.84
C PRO A 132 -18.51 3.70 6.50
N LYS A 133 -18.23 4.13 7.73
CA LYS A 133 -16.99 3.78 8.45
C LYS A 133 -16.81 2.29 8.66
N GLU A 134 -17.91 1.57 8.83
CA GLU A 134 -17.94 0.13 9.02
C GLU A 134 -17.32 -0.62 7.85
N GLU A 135 -17.48 -0.12 6.63
CA GLU A 135 -16.88 -0.70 5.43
C GLU A 135 -15.35 -0.55 5.38
N PHE A 136 -14.80 0.36 6.18
CA PHE A 136 -13.36 0.64 6.28
C PHE A 136 -12.76 0.18 7.62
N SER A 137 -13.45 -0.71 8.32
CA SER A 137 -12.97 -1.29 9.58
C SER A 137 -11.92 -2.39 9.38
N SER A 138 -11.88 -2.99 8.20
CA SER A 138 -10.91 -4.03 7.82
C SER A 138 -10.49 -3.95 6.37
N VAL A 139 -9.38 -4.60 6.02
CA VAL A 139 -8.90 -4.77 4.66
C VAL A 139 -8.40 -6.20 4.46
N VAL A 140 -8.66 -6.75 3.28
CA VAL A 140 -8.17 -8.08 2.89
C VAL A 140 -6.88 -7.90 2.11
N VAL A 141 -5.85 -8.63 2.51
CA VAL A 141 -4.60 -8.76 1.77
C VAL A 141 -4.46 -10.20 1.30
N GLN A 142 -4.24 -10.34 0.00
CA GLN A 142 -4.14 -11.65 -0.63
C GLN A 142 -2.82 -11.79 -1.34
N LEU A 143 -2.15 -12.91 -1.13
CA LEU A 143 -0.96 -13.31 -1.82
C LEU A 143 -1.22 -14.62 -2.55
N GLY A 144 -0.86 -14.68 -3.83
CA GLY A 144 -0.96 -15.90 -4.65
C GLY A 144 -0.72 -15.55 -6.10
N PHE A 145 -0.25 -16.55 -6.83
CA PHE A 145 -0.19 -16.50 -8.29
C PHE A 145 -1.45 -17.19 -8.77
N GLY A 146 -2.40 -16.48 -9.33
CA GLY A 146 -3.65 -17.07 -9.83
C GLY A 146 -3.36 -18.33 -10.65
N GLY A 147 -3.75 -19.49 -10.16
CA GLY A 147 -3.51 -20.80 -10.73
C GLY A 147 -4.55 -21.79 -10.21
N GLU A 148 -4.57 -22.99 -10.77
CA GLU A 148 -5.43 -24.08 -10.27
C GLU A 148 -5.13 -24.36 -8.80
N ASP A 149 -6.15 -24.67 -8.01
CA ASP A 149 -6.00 -25.10 -6.63
C ASP A 149 -5.09 -26.32 -6.57
N VAL A 150 -3.85 -26.11 -6.16
CA VAL A 150 -2.95 -27.22 -5.88
C VAL A 150 -3.32 -27.74 -4.50
N PRO A 151 -3.66 -29.03 -4.33
CA PRO A 151 -3.94 -29.59 -3.03
C PRO A 151 -2.77 -29.32 -2.09
N LEU A 152 -3.04 -28.78 -0.91
CA LEU A 152 -2.04 -28.61 0.13
C LEU A 152 -1.48 -29.98 0.48
N ASP A 153 -0.21 -30.20 0.24
CA ASP A 153 0.52 -31.35 0.74
C ASP A 153 1.14 -30.97 2.09
N ASP A 154 0.66 -31.58 3.16
CA ASP A 154 1.15 -31.35 4.53
C ASP A 154 2.66 -31.63 4.70
N SER A 155 3.30 -32.21 3.69
CA SER A 155 4.75 -32.45 3.65
C SER A 155 5.57 -31.29 3.10
N LEU A 156 4.93 -30.24 2.56
CA LEU A 156 5.64 -29.10 1.99
C LEU A 156 6.18 -28.18 3.09
N THR A 157 7.41 -27.72 2.91
CA THR A 157 7.97 -26.68 3.78
C THR A 157 7.33 -25.32 3.45
N PHE A 158 7.36 -24.39 4.40
CA PHE A 158 6.85 -23.01 4.22
C PHE A 158 7.37 -22.32 2.95
N GLU A 159 8.64 -22.59 2.56
CA GLU A 159 9.23 -22.06 1.33
C GLU A 159 8.62 -22.70 0.08
N GLN A 160 8.30 -23.99 0.11
CA GLN A 160 7.67 -24.72 -0.97
C GLN A 160 6.19 -24.32 -1.10
N GLU A 161 5.48 -24.13 0.02
CA GLU A 161 4.13 -23.57 0.02
C GLU A 161 4.08 -22.14 -0.54
N GLY A 162 5.10 -21.33 -0.25
CA GLY A 162 5.24 -19.97 -0.79
C GLY A 162 5.42 -19.93 -2.30
N ALA A 163 6.03 -20.99 -2.88
CA ALA A 163 6.27 -21.10 -4.32
C ALA A 163 5.08 -21.73 -5.09
N LEU A 164 4.27 -22.54 -4.42
CA LEU A 164 3.21 -23.35 -5.04
C LEU A 164 1.81 -23.12 -4.42
N GLY A 165 1.74 -22.33 -3.36
CA GLY A 165 0.56 -22.27 -2.51
C GLY A 165 -0.63 -21.52 -3.10
N PRO A 166 -1.84 -21.91 -2.70
CA PRO A 166 -3.07 -21.19 -3.00
C PRO A 166 -3.01 -19.78 -2.44
N ASN A 167 -3.89 -18.94 -2.94
CA ASN A 167 -4.04 -17.56 -2.46
C ASN A 167 -4.17 -17.52 -0.93
N LYS A 168 -3.17 -16.92 -0.27
CA LYS A 168 -3.25 -16.67 1.18
C LYS A 168 -4.02 -15.38 1.40
N VAL A 169 -5.05 -15.46 2.22
CA VAL A 169 -5.86 -14.31 2.63
C VAL A 169 -5.63 -14.06 4.11
N ALA A 170 -5.20 -12.86 4.45
CA ALA A 170 -5.09 -12.42 5.84
C ALA A 170 -6.07 -11.26 6.09
N HIS A 171 -6.80 -11.35 7.20
CA HIS A 171 -7.62 -10.28 7.73
C HIS A 171 -6.84 -9.58 8.85
N PHE A 172 -6.64 -8.28 8.74
CA PHE A 172 -5.84 -7.49 9.69
C PHE A 172 -6.61 -7.06 10.95
N ASP A 173 -7.90 -7.26 11.01
CA ASP A 173 -8.74 -7.04 12.18
C ASP A 173 -8.50 -8.04 13.33
N GLU A 174 -7.87 -9.19 13.03
CA GLU A 174 -7.60 -10.26 14.02
C GLU A 174 -6.19 -10.20 14.65
N LEU A 175 -5.37 -9.22 14.28
CA LEU A 175 -3.95 -9.12 14.67
C LEU A 175 -3.67 -8.11 15.80
N ASN A 176 -4.68 -7.73 16.59
CA ASN A 176 -4.52 -6.87 17.78
C ASN A 176 -4.47 -7.69 19.08
#